data_a064a83bb312504ba5b229f5b143fa62
#
_entry.id   a064a83bb312504ba5b229f5b143fa62
#
_cell.length_a   1.000
_cell.length_b   1.000
_cell.length_c   1.000
_cell.angle_alpha   90.00
_cell.angle_beta   90.00
_cell.angle_gamma   90.00
#
_symmetry.space_group_name_H-M   'P 1'
#
loop_
_entity.id
_entity.type
_entity.pdbx_description
1 polymer ?
#
loop_
_entity_poly.entity_id
_entity_poly.type
_entity_poly.pdbx_seq_one_letter_code
_entity_poly.pdbx_strand_id
1 'polypeptide(L)'
;MRIKKQTRWLMGLLLMHSMLFPSSAFASSDWFISKDLYTMAHKELLEDDTDAVFQTIIQAWQQSPNSVQADNLDQLLNLAISEDCGHSLERKVLPTWLPKLSIERQVEQNLNQQLLKISVVGLTRTDITNISLTKWPNKPLLKGAPFIDDGGYFSVETQRLDEPVSAGLYKLSITAENEPPWVGWIVLNSPVEKQEISWKDSKTWRIDNIEKNSGNCPSPTLSIKLYDLNDTTWHAIWSQDSDSNWPTTLPKLNLPEGRYWLSVGVVKTRWQGEISILDIQRITRPVDYVGDDD
;
A
#
# COMPACT_ATOMS: atom_id res chain seq x y z
N MET A 1 -13.60 97.86 -49.68
CA MET A 1 -15.02 98.15 -49.46
C MET A 1 -15.69 97.07 -48.60
N ARG A 2 -16.11 97.43 -47.48
CA ARG A 2 -16.99 96.79 -46.50
C ARG A 2 -17.84 95.69 -47.07
N ILE A 3 -18.08 94.53 -46.32
CA ILE A 3 -19.16 94.44 -45.31
C ILE A 3 -18.97 93.22 -44.44
N LYS A 4 -19.15 93.38 -43.12
CA LYS A 4 -19.35 92.42 -42.08
C LYS A 4 -20.60 91.61 -42.31
N LYS A 5 -20.63 90.32 -41.91
CA LYS A 5 -21.78 89.75 -41.19
C LYS A 5 -21.42 88.62 -40.28
N GLN A 6 -21.85 88.83 -39.05
CA GLN A 6 -21.91 87.82 -37.95
C GLN A 6 -22.94 86.75 -38.32
N THR A 7 -22.74 85.56 -37.81
CA THR A 7 -23.86 84.68 -37.42
C THR A 7 -23.31 83.58 -36.47
N ARG A 8 -23.68 83.74 -35.29
CA ARG A 8 -24.54 82.94 -34.38
C ARG A 8 -24.11 81.47 -34.20
N TRP A 9 -23.57 81.25 -33.04
CA TRP A 9 -23.48 80.03 -32.29
C TRP A 9 -24.83 79.30 -32.17
N LEU A 10 -24.88 77.99 -32.49
CA LEU A 10 -25.87 77.06 -31.99
C LEU A 10 -25.15 75.88 -31.38
N MET A 11 -25.25 75.87 -30.08
CA MET A 11 -24.75 74.89 -29.15
C MET A 11 -25.68 73.66 -29.27
N GLY A 12 -25.24 72.61 -29.93
CA GLY A 12 -25.90 71.28 -29.94
C GLY A 12 -25.29 70.43 -28.87
N LEU A 13 -25.96 70.33 -27.73
CA LEU A 13 -25.61 69.41 -26.64
C LEU A 13 -25.95 67.98 -27.10
N LEU A 14 -24.98 67.22 -27.58
CA LEU A 14 -25.08 65.80 -27.79
C LEU A 14 -24.82 65.10 -26.42
N LEU A 15 -25.94 64.73 -25.77
CA LEU A 15 -25.93 63.82 -24.63
C LEU A 15 -25.47 62.46 -25.11
N MET A 16 -24.18 62.16 -24.89
CA MET A 16 -23.60 60.86 -25.06
C MET A 16 -24.04 60.01 -23.88
N HIS A 17 -25.12 59.25 -24.04
CA HIS A 17 -25.48 58.19 -23.11
C HIS A 17 -24.42 57.07 -23.23
N SER A 18 -23.43 57.09 -22.40
CA SER A 18 -22.57 55.94 -22.18
C SER A 18 -23.36 54.85 -21.42
N MET A 19 -23.93 53.92 -22.17
CA MET A 19 -24.40 52.66 -21.61
C MET A 19 -23.21 51.95 -20.98
N LEU A 20 -23.07 52.09 -19.68
CA LEU A 20 -22.30 51.20 -18.83
C LEU A 20 -22.98 49.83 -18.85
N PHE A 21 -22.61 48.97 -19.79
CA PHE A 21 -22.88 47.53 -19.66
C PHE A 21 -22.04 47.05 -18.46
N PRO A 22 -22.66 46.55 -17.37
CA PRO A 22 -21.92 45.81 -16.39
C PRO A 22 -21.41 44.56 -17.11
N SER A 23 -20.15 44.53 -17.47
CA SER A 23 -19.47 43.27 -17.77
C SER A 23 -19.52 42.43 -16.52
N SER A 24 -20.55 41.58 -16.41
CA SER A 24 -20.54 40.47 -15.48
C SER A 24 -19.31 39.62 -15.87
N ALA A 25 -18.23 39.92 -15.16
CA ALA A 25 -17.10 39.04 -15.11
C ALA A 25 -17.64 37.74 -14.46
N PHE A 26 -18.06 36.80 -15.30
CA PHE A 26 -18.11 35.41 -14.90
C PHE A 26 -16.66 35.06 -14.57
N ALA A 27 -16.28 35.22 -13.31
CA ALA A 27 -15.13 34.55 -12.78
C ALA A 27 -15.43 33.06 -12.98
N SER A 28 -14.88 32.50 -14.05
CA SER A 28 -14.93 31.06 -14.22
C SER A 28 -14.24 30.50 -12.98
N SER A 29 -14.97 29.77 -12.15
CA SER A 29 -14.42 29.05 -11.02
C SER A 29 -13.34 28.04 -11.42
N ASP A 30 -13.20 27.78 -12.70
CA ASP A 30 -12.21 26.85 -13.28
C ASP A 30 -10.75 27.19 -12.97
N TRP A 31 -10.42 28.43 -12.71
CA TRP A 31 -9.04 28.75 -12.33
C TRP A 31 -8.75 28.45 -10.85
N PHE A 32 -9.81 28.39 -9.99
CA PHE A 32 -9.71 27.92 -8.61
C PHE A 32 -9.81 26.40 -8.48
N ILE A 33 -10.43 25.72 -9.44
CA ILE A 33 -10.41 24.24 -9.57
C ILE A 33 -9.13 23.88 -10.32
N SER A 34 -8.07 24.65 -10.12
CA SER A 34 -6.83 24.44 -10.82
C SER A 34 -6.20 23.13 -10.34
N LYS A 35 -6.14 22.14 -11.21
CA LYS A 35 -4.97 21.26 -11.37
C LYS A 35 -4.20 20.82 -10.10
N ASP A 36 -4.78 21.05 -8.92
CA ASP A 36 -4.30 20.47 -7.68
C ASP A 36 -4.74 19.01 -7.64
N LEU A 37 -3.75 18.12 -7.73
CA LEU A 37 -3.98 16.68 -7.75
C LEU A 37 -4.76 16.19 -6.53
N TYR A 38 -4.63 16.88 -5.39
CA TYR A 38 -5.40 16.52 -4.18
C TYR A 38 -6.89 16.80 -4.35
N THR A 39 -7.24 17.98 -4.85
CA THR A 39 -8.64 18.34 -5.17
C THR A 39 -9.20 17.40 -6.25
N MET A 40 -8.38 17.06 -7.25
CA MET A 40 -8.79 16.13 -8.31
C MET A 40 -9.06 14.73 -7.75
N ALA A 41 -8.17 14.19 -6.92
CA ALA A 41 -8.37 12.89 -6.29
C ALA A 41 -9.63 12.85 -5.39
N HIS A 42 -9.91 13.91 -4.64
CA HIS A 42 -11.15 14.01 -3.87
C HIS A 42 -12.40 14.03 -4.74
N LYS A 43 -12.36 14.73 -5.88
CA LYS A 43 -13.48 14.77 -6.82
C LYS A 43 -13.72 13.39 -7.42
N GLU A 44 -12.67 12.73 -7.89
CA GLU A 44 -12.73 11.38 -8.45
C GLU A 44 -13.26 10.36 -7.44
N LEU A 45 -12.87 10.50 -6.16
CA LEU A 45 -13.41 9.69 -5.06
C LEU A 45 -14.92 9.89 -4.87
N LEU A 46 -15.40 11.13 -4.97
CA LEU A 46 -16.84 11.43 -4.89
C LEU A 46 -17.62 10.94 -6.12
N GLU A 47 -16.96 10.70 -7.23
CA GLU A 47 -17.50 10.14 -8.47
C GLU A 47 -17.40 8.60 -8.51
N ASP A 48 -16.92 7.96 -7.41
CA ASP A 48 -16.69 6.51 -7.29
C ASP A 48 -15.72 5.94 -8.36
N ASP A 49 -14.84 6.79 -8.93
CA ASP A 49 -13.82 6.34 -9.88
C ASP A 49 -12.49 6.05 -9.17
N THR A 50 -12.45 4.94 -8.45
CA THR A 50 -11.29 4.53 -7.63
C THR A 50 -10.00 4.33 -8.43
N ASP A 51 -10.09 3.89 -9.69
CA ASP A 51 -8.92 3.78 -10.57
C ASP A 51 -8.36 5.17 -10.94
N ALA A 52 -9.23 6.15 -11.25
CA ALA A 52 -8.80 7.52 -11.49
C ALA A 52 -8.16 8.13 -10.23
N VAL A 53 -8.78 7.97 -9.05
CA VAL A 53 -8.19 8.36 -7.75
C VAL A 53 -6.79 7.79 -7.60
N PHE A 54 -6.61 6.50 -7.87
CA PHE A 54 -5.32 5.85 -7.72
C PHE A 54 -4.26 6.40 -8.67
N GLN A 55 -4.59 6.64 -9.93
CA GLN A 55 -3.70 7.26 -10.90
C GLN A 55 -3.31 8.69 -10.48
N THR A 56 -4.26 9.45 -9.94
CA THR A 56 -4.02 10.79 -9.43
C THR A 56 -3.12 10.77 -8.17
N ILE A 57 -3.30 9.80 -7.27
CA ILE A 57 -2.41 9.59 -6.11
C ILE A 57 -0.99 9.28 -6.59
N ILE A 58 -0.80 8.42 -7.60
CA ILE A 58 0.52 8.14 -8.18
C ILE A 58 1.17 9.44 -8.69
N GLN A 59 0.44 10.24 -9.46
CA GLN A 59 0.95 11.50 -9.99
C GLN A 59 1.35 12.49 -8.88
N ALA A 60 0.54 12.58 -7.82
CA ALA A 60 0.82 13.43 -6.67
C ALA A 60 2.09 12.98 -5.92
N TRP A 61 2.28 11.68 -5.70
CA TRP A 61 3.52 11.15 -5.14
C TRP A 61 4.74 11.44 -6.00
N GLN A 62 4.59 11.44 -7.32
CA GLN A 62 5.68 11.76 -8.25
C GLN A 62 6.13 13.22 -8.15
N GLN A 63 5.32 14.11 -7.63
CA GLN A 63 5.68 15.51 -7.38
C GLN A 63 6.48 15.72 -6.08
N SER A 64 6.88 14.65 -5.40
CA SER A 64 7.66 14.71 -4.16
C SER A 64 6.97 15.53 -3.06
N PRO A 65 5.80 15.08 -2.58
CA PRO A 65 5.00 15.82 -1.59
C PRO A 65 5.78 16.07 -0.30
N ASN A 66 5.48 17.18 0.37
CA ASN A 66 5.94 17.40 1.74
C ASN A 66 5.17 16.49 2.73
N SER A 67 5.53 16.52 4.02
CA SER A 67 4.93 15.63 5.02
C SER A 67 3.41 15.76 5.13
N VAL A 68 2.88 17.00 5.17
CA VAL A 68 1.42 17.23 5.26
C VAL A 68 0.70 16.71 4.02
N GLN A 69 1.30 16.92 2.85
CA GLN A 69 0.75 16.40 1.60
C GLN A 69 0.81 14.88 1.54
N ALA A 70 1.89 14.27 2.03
CA ALA A 70 2.03 12.83 2.11
C ALA A 70 0.97 12.20 3.05
N ASP A 71 0.70 12.82 4.20
CA ASP A 71 -0.35 12.39 5.12
C ASP A 71 -1.74 12.49 4.48
N ASN A 72 -2.01 13.54 3.70
CA ASN A 72 -3.26 13.67 2.95
C ASN A 72 -3.40 12.59 1.88
N LEU A 73 -2.32 12.24 1.17
CA LEU A 73 -2.33 11.15 0.19
C LEU A 73 -2.57 9.79 0.84
N ASP A 74 -2.01 9.57 2.03
CA ASP A 74 -2.25 8.36 2.81
C ASP A 74 -3.72 8.24 3.23
N GLN A 75 -4.33 9.34 3.69
CA GLN A 75 -5.76 9.38 4.01
C GLN A 75 -6.65 9.13 2.79
N LEU A 76 -6.33 9.74 1.64
CA LEU A 76 -7.05 9.52 0.39
C LEU A 76 -6.96 8.06 -0.06
N LEU A 77 -5.78 7.44 0.03
CA LEU A 77 -5.61 6.03 -0.26
C LEU A 77 -6.47 5.16 0.66
N ASN A 78 -6.47 5.44 1.97
CA ASN A 78 -7.27 4.70 2.93
C ASN A 78 -8.79 4.82 2.67
N LEU A 79 -9.26 6.00 2.24
CA LEU A 79 -10.64 6.20 1.81
C LEU A 79 -10.96 5.39 0.56
N ALA A 80 -10.10 5.44 -0.46
CA ALA A 80 -10.29 4.68 -1.70
C ALA A 80 -10.27 3.15 -1.48
N ILE A 81 -9.50 2.67 -0.49
CA ILE A 81 -9.46 1.25 -0.10
C ILE A 81 -10.75 0.82 0.62
N SER A 82 -11.42 1.72 1.33
CA SER A 82 -12.47 1.37 2.31
C SER A 82 -13.69 0.68 1.69
N GLU A 83 -13.95 0.85 0.40
CA GLU A 83 -15.14 0.32 -0.26
C GLU A 83 -15.00 -1.17 -0.60
N ASP A 84 -13.91 -1.56 -1.25
CA ASP A 84 -13.69 -2.91 -1.74
C ASP A 84 -12.32 -3.49 -1.38
N CYS A 85 -11.69 -2.91 -0.37
CA CYS A 85 -10.34 -3.25 0.07
C CYS A 85 -9.24 -3.05 -0.98
N GLY A 86 -9.49 -2.17 -1.95
CA GLY A 86 -8.54 -1.79 -2.98
C GLY A 86 -8.53 -2.67 -4.24
N HIS A 87 -9.50 -3.56 -4.41
CA HIS A 87 -9.62 -4.36 -5.62
C HIS A 87 -9.86 -3.52 -6.88
N SER A 88 -10.54 -2.39 -6.77
CA SER A 88 -10.82 -1.47 -7.87
C SER A 88 -9.74 -0.42 -8.12
N LEU A 89 -8.71 -0.31 -7.26
CA LEU A 89 -7.67 0.71 -7.38
C LEU A 89 -6.85 0.62 -8.67
N GLU A 90 -6.61 -0.57 -9.19
CA GLU A 90 -5.78 -0.79 -10.38
C GLU A 90 -6.47 -1.77 -11.31
N ARG A 91 -6.78 -1.31 -12.52
CA ARG A 91 -7.43 -2.15 -13.55
C ARG A 91 -6.44 -2.96 -14.38
N LYS A 92 -5.15 -2.69 -14.20
CA LYS A 92 -4.11 -3.40 -14.92
C LYS A 92 -4.00 -4.84 -14.43
N VAL A 93 -4.33 -5.77 -15.31
CA VAL A 93 -4.27 -7.21 -15.05
C VAL A 93 -2.81 -7.68 -15.03
N LEU A 94 -2.50 -8.61 -14.14
CA LEU A 94 -1.19 -9.30 -14.13
C LEU A 94 -1.01 -10.12 -15.42
N PRO A 95 0.21 -10.23 -15.96
CA PRO A 95 0.44 -11.06 -17.14
C PRO A 95 0.21 -12.55 -16.82
N THR A 96 -0.14 -13.33 -17.82
CA THR A 96 -0.49 -14.75 -17.66
C THR A 96 0.62 -15.60 -17.06
N TRP A 97 1.88 -15.19 -17.23
CA TRP A 97 3.03 -15.85 -16.63
C TRP A 97 3.22 -15.52 -15.14
N LEU A 98 2.56 -14.48 -14.61
CA LEU A 98 2.61 -14.05 -13.21
C LEU A 98 1.19 -14.07 -12.60
N PRO A 99 0.61 -15.24 -12.32
CA PRO A 99 -0.79 -15.35 -11.90
C PRO A 99 -1.06 -14.86 -10.46
N LYS A 100 -0.03 -14.66 -9.65
CA LYS A 100 -0.16 -14.14 -8.29
C LYS A 100 1.04 -13.29 -7.92
N LEU A 101 0.76 -12.13 -7.32
CA LEU A 101 1.78 -11.19 -6.83
C LEU A 101 1.33 -10.62 -5.49
N SER A 102 2.25 -10.62 -4.53
CA SER A 102 2.01 -10.06 -3.19
C SER A 102 3.22 -9.26 -2.73
N ILE A 103 2.95 -8.18 -2.01
CA ILE A 103 3.96 -7.38 -1.30
C ILE A 103 3.71 -7.59 0.19
N GLU A 104 4.71 -8.02 0.93
CA GLU A 104 4.59 -8.26 2.36
C GLU A 104 5.52 -7.32 3.13
N ARG A 105 4.96 -6.45 3.96
CA ARG A 105 5.70 -5.71 4.98
C ARG A 105 5.67 -6.49 6.27
N GLN A 106 6.83 -6.77 6.83
CA GLN A 106 6.94 -7.60 8.02
C GLN A 106 7.67 -6.87 9.14
N VAL A 107 7.06 -6.92 10.31
CA VAL A 107 7.68 -6.53 11.59
C VAL A 107 7.73 -7.79 12.45
N GLU A 108 8.90 -8.36 12.62
CA GLU A 108 9.11 -9.56 13.42
C GLU A 108 9.84 -9.21 14.71
N GLN A 109 9.22 -9.48 15.85
CA GLN A 109 9.81 -9.34 17.17
C GLN A 109 10.25 -10.71 17.69
N ASN A 110 11.54 -10.94 17.78
CA ASN A 110 12.09 -12.07 18.52
C ASN A 110 12.51 -11.65 19.95
N LEU A 111 13.10 -12.57 20.72
CA LEU A 111 13.46 -12.31 22.11
C LEU A 111 14.44 -11.14 22.30
N ASN A 112 15.28 -10.85 21.32
CA ASN A 112 16.41 -9.95 21.45
C ASN A 112 16.34 -8.72 20.56
N GLN A 113 15.57 -8.77 19.48
CA GLN A 113 15.58 -7.72 18.47
C GLN A 113 14.29 -7.68 17.66
N GLN A 114 14.06 -6.54 17.04
CA GLN A 114 13.04 -6.37 16.00
C GLN A 114 13.69 -6.45 14.62
N LEU A 115 13.10 -7.24 13.74
CA LEU A 115 13.50 -7.39 12.35
C LEU A 115 12.42 -6.75 11.48
N LEU A 116 12.84 -5.85 10.62
CA LEU A 116 11.99 -5.17 9.65
C LEU A 116 12.35 -5.66 8.26
N LYS A 117 11.37 -6.15 7.51
CA LYS A 117 11.57 -6.68 6.16
C LYS A 117 10.46 -6.26 5.22
N ILE A 118 10.75 -6.25 3.94
CA ILE A 118 9.75 -6.28 2.88
C ILE A 118 10.10 -7.40 1.91
N SER A 119 9.08 -8.12 1.48
CA SER A 119 9.22 -9.21 0.49
C SER A 119 8.28 -9.01 -0.68
N VAL A 120 8.68 -9.54 -1.81
CA VAL A 120 7.86 -9.71 -3.00
C VAL A 120 7.73 -11.20 -3.24
N VAL A 121 6.51 -11.70 -3.16
CA VAL A 121 6.21 -13.12 -3.28
C VAL A 121 5.09 -13.36 -4.28
N GLY A 122 4.98 -14.55 -4.81
CA GLY A 122 3.91 -14.86 -5.75
C GLY A 122 4.04 -16.23 -6.40
N LEU A 123 3.32 -16.39 -7.50
CA LEU A 123 3.43 -17.57 -8.37
C LEU A 123 3.89 -17.12 -9.76
N THR A 124 4.72 -17.93 -10.37
CA THR A 124 5.21 -17.73 -11.74
C THR A 124 5.08 -19.01 -12.55
N ARG A 125 4.95 -18.87 -13.86
CA ARG A 125 4.98 -19.97 -14.83
C ARG A 125 6.25 -19.98 -15.68
N THR A 126 7.16 -19.06 -15.39
CA THR A 126 8.45 -18.92 -16.09
C THR A 126 9.53 -18.49 -15.10
N ASP A 127 10.78 -18.66 -15.45
CA ASP A 127 11.89 -18.29 -14.59
C ASP A 127 12.03 -16.78 -14.47
N ILE A 128 11.93 -16.27 -13.25
CA ILE A 128 12.16 -14.86 -12.94
C ILE A 128 13.65 -14.65 -12.70
N THR A 129 14.24 -13.75 -13.45
CA THR A 129 15.68 -13.45 -13.37
C THR A 129 16.00 -12.33 -12.40
N ASN A 130 15.10 -11.36 -12.24
CA ASN A 130 15.31 -10.25 -11.32
C ASN A 130 14.00 -9.61 -10.89
N ILE A 131 13.93 -9.24 -9.61
CA ILE A 131 12.88 -8.42 -9.03
C ILE A 131 13.53 -7.19 -8.40
N SER A 132 12.97 -6.01 -8.62
CA SER A 132 13.41 -4.78 -7.97
C SER A 132 12.23 -3.96 -7.48
N LEU A 133 12.33 -3.49 -6.24
CA LEU A 133 11.39 -2.54 -5.63
C LEU A 133 12.16 -1.29 -5.23
N THR A 134 11.75 -0.15 -5.79
CA THR A 134 12.45 1.12 -5.62
C THR A 134 11.45 2.18 -5.15
N LYS A 135 11.70 2.80 -4.00
CA LYS A 135 10.90 3.96 -3.54
C LYS A 135 11.19 5.16 -4.44
N TRP A 136 10.13 5.81 -4.91
CA TRP A 136 10.24 7.02 -5.70
C TRP A 136 10.97 8.15 -4.93
N PRO A 137 11.85 8.96 -5.58
CA PRO A 137 12.19 8.86 -7.01
C PRO A 137 13.22 7.76 -7.36
N ASN A 138 14.18 7.41 -6.49
CA ASN A 138 15.28 6.49 -6.84
C ASN A 138 15.94 5.80 -5.62
N LYS A 139 15.23 5.61 -4.52
CA LYS A 139 15.77 4.88 -3.34
C LYS A 139 15.55 3.38 -3.52
N PRO A 140 16.55 2.57 -3.86
CA PRO A 140 16.39 1.13 -3.99
C PRO A 140 16.07 0.54 -2.61
N LEU A 141 15.10 -0.36 -2.55
CA LEU A 141 14.69 -1.04 -1.33
C LEU A 141 15.01 -2.53 -1.40
N LEU A 142 14.70 -3.15 -2.54
CA LEU A 142 14.94 -4.57 -2.79
C LEU A 142 15.39 -4.73 -4.24
N LYS A 143 16.39 -5.62 -4.46
CA LYS A 143 16.82 -6.04 -5.79
C LYS A 143 17.51 -7.39 -5.69
N GLY A 144 17.10 -8.33 -6.53
CA GLY A 144 17.76 -9.64 -6.63
C GLY A 144 16.96 -10.63 -7.46
N ALA A 145 17.60 -11.78 -7.71
CA ALA A 145 16.90 -12.94 -8.23
C ALA A 145 16.09 -13.58 -7.09
N PRO A 146 14.84 -14.00 -7.33
CA PRO A 146 14.06 -14.68 -6.32
C PRO A 146 14.52 -16.14 -6.15
N PHE A 147 14.22 -16.72 -5.01
CA PHE A 147 14.11 -18.15 -4.86
C PHE A 147 12.81 -18.60 -5.53
N ILE A 148 12.83 -19.67 -6.31
CA ILE A 148 11.64 -20.25 -6.96
C ILE A 148 11.63 -21.74 -6.61
N ASP A 149 10.50 -22.23 -6.08
CA ASP A 149 10.31 -23.64 -5.78
C ASP A 149 9.73 -24.43 -6.98
N ASP A 150 9.63 -25.76 -6.83
CA ASP A 150 9.11 -26.66 -7.87
C ASP A 150 7.64 -26.38 -8.24
N GLY A 151 6.88 -25.71 -7.38
CA GLY A 151 5.50 -25.30 -7.62
C GLY A 151 5.36 -23.94 -8.32
N GLY A 152 6.50 -23.27 -8.61
CA GLY A 152 6.53 -21.94 -9.18
C GLY A 152 6.25 -20.84 -8.16
N TYR A 153 6.19 -21.13 -6.86
CA TYR A 153 6.17 -20.11 -5.84
C TYR A 153 7.53 -19.42 -5.78
N PHE A 154 7.54 -18.11 -5.86
CA PHE A 154 8.76 -17.33 -5.77
C PHE A 154 8.74 -16.38 -4.57
N SER A 155 9.92 -16.10 -4.05
CA SER A 155 10.13 -15.18 -2.95
C SER A 155 11.46 -14.44 -3.09
N VAL A 156 11.43 -13.15 -2.87
CA VAL A 156 12.61 -12.31 -2.66
C VAL A 156 12.34 -11.35 -1.53
N GLU A 157 13.28 -11.21 -0.59
CA GLU A 157 13.12 -10.35 0.57
C GLU A 157 14.34 -9.44 0.74
N THR A 158 14.13 -8.32 1.45
CA THR A 158 15.23 -7.48 1.90
C THR A 158 16.03 -8.19 2.99
N GLN A 159 17.28 -7.82 3.13
CA GLN A 159 17.96 -7.96 4.40
C GLN A 159 17.24 -7.12 5.46
N ARG A 160 17.68 -7.22 6.72
CA ARG A 160 17.15 -6.39 7.80
C ARG A 160 17.18 -4.91 7.43
N LEU A 161 16.02 -4.27 7.54
CA LEU A 161 15.90 -2.82 7.40
C LEU A 161 16.13 -2.14 8.76
N ASP A 162 16.67 -0.93 8.73
CA ASP A 162 16.87 -0.12 9.95
C ASP A 162 15.59 0.62 10.37
N GLU A 163 14.70 0.89 9.40
CA GLU A 163 13.45 1.62 9.59
C GLU A 163 12.28 0.88 8.93
N PRO A 164 11.05 1.03 9.45
CA PRO A 164 9.86 0.50 8.79
C PRO A 164 9.70 1.05 7.39
N VAL A 165 9.16 0.23 6.50
CA VAL A 165 8.84 0.66 5.14
C VAL A 165 7.71 1.69 5.21
N SER A 166 8.04 2.95 4.92
CA SER A 166 7.14 4.09 5.06
C SER A 166 6.07 4.15 3.98
N ALA A 167 5.05 4.95 4.20
CA ALA A 167 4.10 5.35 3.15
C ALA A 167 4.82 5.94 1.94
N GLY A 168 4.24 5.77 0.76
CA GLY A 168 4.78 6.35 -0.46
C GLY A 168 4.58 5.53 -1.72
N LEU A 169 5.15 6.04 -2.79
CA LEU A 169 5.12 5.43 -4.10
C LEU A 169 6.38 4.58 -4.33
N TYR A 170 6.16 3.37 -4.80
CA TYR A 170 7.21 2.40 -5.13
C TYR A 170 7.07 1.92 -6.57
N LYS A 171 8.17 1.76 -7.26
CA LYS A 171 8.22 1.13 -8.58
C LYS A 171 8.66 -0.32 -8.42
N LEU A 172 7.80 -1.25 -8.78
CA LEU A 172 8.11 -2.67 -8.84
C LEU A 172 8.40 -3.05 -10.29
N SER A 173 9.51 -3.75 -10.51
CA SER A 173 9.87 -4.29 -11.82
C SER A 173 10.25 -5.75 -11.67
N ILE A 174 9.68 -6.60 -12.51
CA ILE A 174 9.92 -8.05 -12.54
C ILE A 174 10.36 -8.40 -13.96
N THR A 175 11.52 -9.02 -14.07
CA THR A 175 12.08 -9.52 -15.34
C THR A 175 12.07 -11.03 -15.32
N ALA A 176 11.48 -11.64 -16.34
CA ALA A 176 11.40 -13.08 -16.51
C ALA A 176 12.02 -13.49 -17.86
N GLU A 177 12.39 -14.75 -17.99
CA GLU A 177 12.95 -15.29 -19.22
C GLU A 177 11.88 -15.34 -20.31
N ASN A 178 12.28 -14.88 -21.50
CA ASN A 178 11.44 -14.88 -22.71
C ASN A 178 10.12 -14.12 -22.61
N GLU A 179 9.94 -13.29 -21.56
CA GLU A 179 8.74 -12.49 -21.35
C GLU A 179 9.10 -10.99 -21.29
N PRO A 180 8.18 -10.11 -21.75
CA PRO A 180 8.37 -8.69 -21.56
C PRO A 180 8.46 -8.34 -20.07
N PRO A 181 9.38 -7.43 -19.64
CA PRO A 181 9.45 -7.00 -18.26
C PRO A 181 8.11 -6.42 -17.80
N TRP A 182 7.63 -6.90 -16.65
CA TRP A 182 6.45 -6.31 -16.01
C TRP A 182 6.88 -5.17 -15.09
N VAL A 183 6.18 -4.06 -15.17
CA VAL A 183 6.43 -2.88 -14.32
C VAL A 183 5.09 -2.37 -13.80
N GLY A 184 5.02 -2.14 -12.49
CA GLY A 184 3.86 -1.56 -11.81
C GLY A 184 4.26 -0.53 -10.76
N TRP A 185 3.36 0.39 -10.48
CA TRP A 185 3.46 1.27 -9.31
C TRP A 185 2.76 0.61 -8.12
N ILE A 186 3.38 0.68 -6.97
CA ILE A 186 2.83 0.22 -5.70
C ILE A 186 2.73 1.43 -4.78
N VAL A 187 1.55 1.69 -4.24
CA VAL A 187 1.37 2.73 -3.22
C VAL A 187 1.17 2.04 -1.87
N LEU A 188 2.10 2.29 -0.96
CA LEU A 188 2.02 1.79 0.41
C LEU A 188 1.49 2.90 1.32
N ASN A 189 0.53 2.57 2.16
CA ASN A 189 0.07 3.41 3.26
C ASN A 189 1.03 3.37 4.45
N SER A 190 0.81 4.24 5.43
CA SER A 190 1.59 4.26 6.67
C SER A 190 1.58 2.90 7.35
N PRO A 191 2.73 2.41 7.85
CA PRO A 191 2.79 1.14 8.57
C PRO A 191 2.04 1.25 9.90
N VAL A 192 1.55 0.12 10.40
CA VAL A 192 0.97 0.04 11.75
C VAL A 192 2.08 0.21 12.78
N GLU A 193 2.07 1.33 13.50
CA GLU A 193 3.12 1.65 14.48
C GLU A 193 3.00 0.84 15.77
N LYS A 194 1.75 0.54 16.16
CA LYS A 194 1.48 -0.15 17.41
C LYS A 194 1.67 -1.64 17.28
N GLN A 195 2.42 -2.23 18.22
CA GLN A 195 2.54 -3.69 18.29
C GLN A 195 1.22 -4.29 18.79
N GLU A 196 0.60 -5.13 17.97
CA GLU A 196 -0.69 -5.76 18.22
C GLU A 196 -0.58 -7.15 18.83
N ILE A 197 0.60 -7.78 18.76
CA ILE A 197 0.86 -9.11 19.30
C ILE A 197 2.11 -9.12 20.14
N SER A 198 2.07 -9.78 21.29
CA SER A 198 3.21 -9.89 22.23
C SER A 198 3.17 -11.20 23.00
N TRP A 199 4.33 -11.66 23.49
CA TRP A 199 4.40 -12.80 24.41
C TRP A 199 3.82 -12.40 25.76
N LYS A 200 2.91 -13.23 26.30
CA LYS A 200 2.42 -13.12 27.68
C LYS A 200 3.34 -13.89 28.62
N ASP A 201 3.75 -15.10 28.23
CA ASP A 201 4.71 -15.95 28.91
C ASP A 201 5.48 -16.83 27.90
N SER A 202 6.09 -17.92 28.36
CA SER A 202 6.90 -18.81 27.50
C SER A 202 6.09 -19.61 26.47
N LYS A 203 4.80 -19.83 26.70
CA LYS A 203 3.94 -20.68 25.87
C LYS A 203 2.70 -19.98 25.37
N THR A 204 2.39 -18.77 25.88
CA THR A 204 1.18 -18.04 25.52
C THR A 204 1.50 -16.64 24.99
N TRP A 205 0.65 -16.15 24.16
CA TRP A 205 0.69 -14.80 23.63
C TRP A 205 -0.62 -14.07 23.89
N ARG A 206 -0.57 -12.77 23.78
CA ARG A 206 -1.74 -11.91 23.82
C ARG A 206 -1.80 -11.09 22.54
N ILE A 207 -3.00 -10.75 22.16
CA ILE A 207 -3.29 -9.94 21.01
C ILE A 207 -4.06 -8.74 21.53
N ASP A 208 -3.49 -7.55 21.39
CA ASP A 208 -4.05 -6.32 21.93
C ASP A 208 -4.69 -5.50 20.83
N ASN A 209 -5.93 -5.08 21.03
CA ASN A 209 -6.66 -4.05 20.28
C ASN A 209 -6.35 -4.00 18.77
N ILE A 210 -6.60 -5.09 18.08
CA ILE A 210 -6.50 -5.07 16.63
C ILE A 210 -7.57 -4.14 16.10
N GLU A 211 -7.13 -3.07 15.50
CA GLU A 211 -8.02 -2.24 14.72
C GLU A 211 -8.58 -3.11 13.58
N LYS A 212 -9.90 -3.28 13.57
CA LYS A 212 -10.55 -3.90 12.43
C LYS A 212 -10.19 -3.07 11.20
N ASN A 213 -9.88 -3.75 10.12
CA ASN A 213 -9.71 -3.06 8.85
C ASN A 213 -10.95 -2.18 8.61
N SER A 214 -10.73 -0.94 8.19
CA SER A 214 -11.81 -0.06 7.80
C SER A 214 -12.51 -0.59 6.55
N GLY A 215 -13.82 -0.46 6.50
CA GLY A 215 -14.62 -0.84 5.32
C GLY A 215 -14.81 -2.35 5.13
N ASN A 216 -14.83 -2.78 3.89
CA ASN A 216 -15.11 -4.16 3.46
C ASN A 216 -13.87 -5.06 3.39
N CYS A 217 -12.76 -4.67 4.00
CA CYS A 217 -11.56 -5.50 4.06
C CYS A 217 -11.78 -6.75 4.92
N PRO A 218 -11.13 -7.87 4.59
CA PRO A 218 -11.16 -9.07 5.41
C PRO A 218 -10.68 -8.78 6.83
N SER A 219 -11.25 -9.49 7.79
CA SER A 219 -10.71 -9.46 9.15
C SER A 219 -9.26 -9.90 9.13
N PRO A 220 -8.41 -9.31 9.99
CA PRO A 220 -7.05 -9.78 10.15
C PRO A 220 -7.03 -11.28 10.48
N THR A 221 -6.01 -11.97 9.98
CA THR A 221 -5.81 -13.41 10.19
C THR A 221 -4.69 -13.64 11.19
N LEU A 222 -4.89 -14.50 12.18
CA LEU A 222 -3.82 -15.00 13.03
C LEU A 222 -3.17 -16.21 12.36
N SER A 223 -1.87 -16.10 12.07
CA SER A 223 -1.07 -17.15 11.46
C SER A 223 -0.07 -17.71 12.49
N ILE A 224 -0.16 -19.00 12.76
CA ILE A 224 0.74 -19.71 13.67
C ILE A 224 1.51 -20.74 12.86
N LYS A 225 2.85 -20.74 12.99
CA LYS A 225 3.73 -21.66 12.28
C LYS A 225 4.78 -22.22 13.21
N LEU A 226 5.10 -23.50 13.01
CA LEU A 226 6.21 -24.17 13.66
C LEU A 226 7.25 -24.60 12.63
N TYR A 227 8.51 -24.40 12.98
CA TYR A 227 9.65 -24.77 12.17
C TYR A 227 10.57 -25.65 13.00
N ASP A 228 11.16 -26.68 12.39
CA ASP A 228 12.21 -27.46 13.03
C ASP A 228 13.49 -26.60 13.09
N LEU A 229 14.07 -26.47 14.27
CA LEU A 229 15.33 -25.74 14.45
C LEU A 229 16.52 -26.36 13.74
N ASN A 230 16.44 -27.66 13.41
CA ASN A 230 17.48 -28.39 12.70
C ASN A 230 17.32 -28.32 11.17
N ASP A 231 16.18 -27.83 10.67
CA ASP A 231 15.93 -27.67 9.26
C ASP A 231 16.45 -26.32 8.77
N THR A 232 17.50 -26.35 7.96
CA THR A 232 18.11 -25.16 7.35
C THR A 232 17.27 -24.54 6.23
N THR A 233 16.26 -25.25 5.75
CA THR A 233 15.37 -24.80 4.67
C THR A 233 14.21 -23.95 5.18
N TRP A 234 14.00 -23.88 6.49
CA TRP A 234 12.94 -23.10 7.14
C TRP A 234 11.53 -23.39 6.61
N HIS A 235 11.25 -24.65 6.26
CA HIS A 235 9.90 -25.07 5.95
C HIS A 235 9.07 -25.22 7.22
N ALA A 236 7.86 -24.66 7.21
CA ALA A 236 6.94 -24.85 8.33
C ALA A 236 6.50 -26.32 8.36
N ILE A 237 6.82 -27.02 9.44
CA ILE A 237 6.37 -28.40 9.68
C ILE A 237 4.90 -28.48 10.08
N TRP A 238 4.37 -27.38 10.58
CA TRP A 238 2.97 -27.21 10.92
C TRP A 238 2.56 -25.75 10.80
N SER A 239 1.34 -25.50 10.34
CA SER A 239 0.77 -24.15 10.27
C SER A 239 -0.73 -24.18 10.50
N GLN A 240 -1.24 -23.11 11.11
CA GLN A 240 -2.66 -22.85 11.29
C GLN A 240 -2.93 -21.36 11.07
N ASP A 241 -3.90 -21.05 10.22
CA ASP A 241 -4.44 -19.71 10.03
C ASP A 241 -5.86 -19.64 10.57
N SER A 242 -6.22 -18.54 11.24
CA SER A 242 -7.51 -18.34 11.90
C SER A 242 -8.01 -16.92 11.70
N ASP A 243 -9.19 -16.76 11.13
CA ASP A 243 -9.84 -15.45 10.91
C ASP A 243 -10.74 -15.05 12.10
N SER A 244 -11.01 -15.97 13.01
CA SER A 244 -11.83 -15.77 14.21
C SER A 244 -11.41 -16.73 15.31
N ASN A 245 -11.87 -16.46 16.55
CA ASN A 245 -11.56 -17.31 17.71
C ASN A 245 -10.07 -17.61 17.87
N TRP A 246 -9.27 -16.57 17.83
CA TRP A 246 -7.82 -16.68 17.83
C TRP A 246 -7.28 -17.39 19.06
N PRO A 247 -6.57 -18.50 18.90
CA PRO A 247 -5.92 -19.15 20.01
C PRO A 247 -4.85 -18.25 20.63
N THR A 248 -4.66 -18.35 21.93
CA THR A 248 -3.63 -17.64 22.67
C THR A 248 -2.51 -18.56 23.15
N THR A 249 -2.57 -19.82 22.75
CA THR A 249 -1.58 -20.86 23.04
C THR A 249 -1.45 -21.80 21.85
N LEU A 250 -0.32 -22.51 21.76
CA LEU A 250 -0.14 -23.56 20.80
C LEU A 250 -1.13 -24.70 21.09
N PRO A 251 -1.89 -25.17 20.09
CA PRO A 251 -2.76 -26.33 20.28
C PRO A 251 -1.93 -27.61 20.52
N LYS A 252 -2.59 -28.66 21.04
CA LYS A 252 -1.95 -29.97 21.13
C LYS A 252 -1.68 -30.48 19.71
N LEU A 253 -0.44 -30.85 19.46
CA LEU A 253 0.03 -31.32 18.15
C LEU A 253 0.58 -32.74 18.31
N ASN A 254 0.52 -33.52 17.26
CA ASN A 254 1.18 -34.83 17.22
C ASN A 254 2.56 -34.64 16.55
N LEU A 255 3.50 -34.11 17.34
CA LEU A 255 4.87 -33.87 16.92
C LEU A 255 5.85 -34.66 17.82
N PRO A 256 7.01 -35.04 17.29
CA PRO A 256 8.08 -35.59 18.12
C PRO A 256 8.48 -34.59 19.23
N GLU A 257 8.89 -35.11 20.37
CA GLU A 257 9.52 -34.28 21.38
C GLU A 257 10.76 -33.62 20.80
N GLY A 258 10.89 -32.32 21.10
CA GLY A 258 11.98 -31.56 20.52
C GLY A 258 11.84 -30.06 20.71
N ARG A 259 12.80 -29.36 20.15
CA ARG A 259 12.84 -27.91 20.17
C ARG A 259 12.50 -27.34 18.80
N TYR A 260 11.51 -26.47 18.78
CA TYR A 260 10.96 -25.89 17.57
C TYR A 260 11.02 -24.36 17.63
N TRP A 261 10.97 -23.72 16.47
CA TRP A 261 10.79 -22.27 16.38
C TRP A 261 9.31 -21.96 16.15
N LEU A 262 8.70 -21.32 17.16
CA LEU A 262 7.29 -20.90 17.08
C LEU A 262 7.23 -19.48 16.55
N SER A 263 6.41 -19.30 15.52
CA SER A 263 6.09 -18.02 14.91
C SER A 263 4.59 -17.78 15.01
N VAL A 264 4.19 -16.65 15.60
CA VAL A 264 2.79 -16.24 15.71
C VAL A 264 2.67 -14.84 15.13
N GLY A 265 1.78 -14.65 14.15
CA GLY A 265 1.67 -13.38 13.46
C GLY A 265 0.24 -12.97 13.19
N VAL A 266 -0.01 -11.66 13.23
CA VAL A 266 -1.23 -11.03 12.77
C VAL A 266 -0.98 -10.52 11.35
N VAL A 267 -1.83 -10.93 10.42
CA VAL A 267 -1.74 -10.59 9.00
C VAL A 267 -2.95 -9.75 8.63
N LYS A 268 -2.71 -8.53 8.16
CA LYS A 268 -3.72 -7.65 7.57
C LYS A 268 -3.52 -7.65 6.06
N THR A 269 -4.58 -7.90 5.32
CA THR A 269 -4.52 -7.99 3.86
C THR A 269 -5.40 -6.91 3.24
N ARG A 270 -4.87 -6.23 2.23
CA ARG A 270 -5.58 -5.37 1.30
C ARG A 270 -5.09 -5.64 -0.12
N TRP A 271 -5.71 -4.99 -1.08
CA TRP A 271 -5.35 -5.15 -2.48
C TRP A 271 -5.01 -3.82 -3.14
N GLN A 272 -4.35 -3.91 -4.25
CA GLN A 272 -4.20 -2.91 -5.27
C GLN A 272 -4.46 -3.62 -6.61
N GLY A 273 -5.73 -3.60 -7.03
CA GLY A 273 -6.18 -4.47 -8.12
C GLY A 273 -5.95 -5.95 -7.82
N GLU A 274 -5.16 -6.63 -8.64
CA GLU A 274 -4.82 -8.04 -8.46
C GLU A 274 -3.63 -8.29 -7.51
N ILE A 275 -2.94 -7.22 -7.07
CA ILE A 275 -1.78 -7.32 -6.19
C ILE A 275 -2.25 -7.30 -4.75
N SER A 276 -1.94 -8.34 -3.97
CA SER A 276 -2.19 -8.33 -2.54
C SER A 276 -1.05 -7.63 -1.79
N ILE A 277 -1.41 -6.82 -0.80
CA ILE A 277 -0.48 -6.11 0.09
C ILE A 277 -0.78 -6.55 1.51
N LEU A 278 0.21 -7.14 2.15
CA LEU A 278 0.10 -7.72 3.48
C LEU A 278 0.96 -6.94 4.46
N ASP A 279 0.34 -6.56 5.58
CA ASP A 279 1.03 -6.03 6.77
C ASP A 279 1.05 -7.12 7.83
N ILE A 280 2.25 -7.58 8.18
CA ILE A 280 2.47 -8.72 9.05
C ILE A 280 3.21 -8.26 10.30
N GLN A 281 2.58 -8.38 11.45
CA GLN A 281 3.26 -8.28 12.73
C GLN A 281 3.43 -9.68 13.32
N ARG A 282 4.66 -10.05 13.63
CA ARG A 282 5.02 -11.40 14.05
C ARG A 282 5.87 -11.38 15.30
N ILE A 283 5.63 -12.33 16.17
CA ILE A 283 6.50 -12.66 17.30
C ILE A 283 7.05 -14.06 17.13
N THR A 284 8.34 -14.23 17.45
CA THR A 284 9.00 -15.51 17.27
C THR A 284 9.85 -15.88 18.49
N ARG A 285 9.91 -17.18 18.78
CA ARG A 285 10.77 -17.72 19.82
C ARG A 285 10.97 -19.21 19.71
N PRO A 286 12.04 -19.76 20.27
CA PRO A 286 12.14 -21.21 20.46
C PRO A 286 11.16 -21.69 21.53
N VAL A 287 10.56 -22.85 21.31
CA VAL A 287 9.68 -23.55 22.27
C VAL A 287 10.08 -25.01 22.37
N ASP A 288 10.06 -25.56 23.58
CA ASP A 288 10.24 -26.98 23.83
C ASP A 288 8.85 -27.65 23.77
N TYR A 289 8.69 -28.60 22.87
CA TYR A 289 7.51 -29.45 22.77
C TYR A 289 7.82 -30.78 23.45
N VAL A 290 7.09 -31.05 24.52
CA VAL A 290 7.15 -32.32 25.25
C VAL A 290 5.83 -33.02 24.98
N GLY A 291 5.88 -34.23 24.45
CA GLY A 291 4.70 -35.07 24.30
C GLY A 291 4.05 -35.29 25.67
N ASP A 292 2.73 -35.32 25.71
CA ASP A 292 2.06 -35.74 26.95
C ASP A 292 2.39 -37.25 27.09
N ASP A 293 3.16 -37.62 28.11
CA ASP A 293 3.18 -38.97 28.58
C ASP A 293 1.73 -39.36 29.00
N ASP A 294 1.13 -40.31 28.27
CA ASP A 294 -0.19 -40.87 28.56
C ASP A 294 -0.27 -41.52 29.95
#